data_8f49898b2e8bcaaa2ee1d3e4280ad606
#
_entry.id   8f49898b2e8bcaaa2ee1d3e4280ad606
#
_cell.length_a   1.000
_cell.length_b   1.000
_cell.length_c   1.000
_cell.angle_alpha   90.00
_cell.angle_beta   90.00
_cell.angle_gamma   90.00
#
_symmetry.space_group_name_H-M   'P 1'
#
loop_
_entity.id
_entity.type
_entity.pdbx_description
1 polymer ?
#
loop_
_entity_poly.entity_id
_entity_poly.type
_entity_poly.pdbx_seq_one_letter_code
_entity_poly.pdbx_strand_id
1 'polypeptide(L)'
;MTADTALAGTETAIRTELDAWADAVRARDIARIFSHYDADIVAFDAIAQLQFKGADAYRAHWERCMAMCPGPMIFELHEVQVAADEELAFGHALVRCGGTDPDDKETSGWMRMTACYRRRDGRWRVIHEHFSAPFDPQDDKVLWLEP
;
A
#
# COMPACT_ATOMS: atom_id res chain seq x y z
N MET A 1 16.16 -25.07 13.48
CA MET A 1 15.17 -24.46 12.55
C MET A 1 15.67 -24.63 11.13
N THR A 2 14.86 -25.18 10.26
CA THR A 2 15.22 -25.31 8.84
C THR A 2 15.09 -23.94 8.14
N ALA A 3 15.80 -23.76 7.01
CA ALA A 3 15.68 -22.55 6.20
C ALA A 3 14.23 -22.28 5.79
N ASP A 4 13.48 -23.31 5.42
CA ASP A 4 12.07 -23.19 5.03
C ASP A 4 11.20 -22.67 6.17
N THR A 5 11.45 -23.10 7.41
CA THR A 5 10.71 -22.62 8.58
C THR A 5 11.02 -21.14 8.86
N ALA A 6 12.29 -20.74 8.70
CA ALA A 6 12.68 -19.32 8.86
C ALA A 6 12.04 -18.42 7.81
N LEU A 7 11.98 -18.86 6.55
CA LEU A 7 11.33 -18.10 5.46
C LEU A 7 9.81 -18.01 5.66
N ALA A 8 9.16 -19.09 6.11
CA ALA A 8 7.74 -19.08 6.43
C ALA A 8 7.42 -18.07 7.56
N GLY A 9 8.30 -17.99 8.58
CA GLY A 9 8.19 -16.98 9.64
C GLY A 9 8.34 -15.55 9.12
N THR A 10 9.25 -15.35 8.16
CA THR A 10 9.45 -14.04 7.51
C THR A 10 8.23 -13.64 6.67
N GLU A 11 7.66 -14.55 5.88
CA GLU A 11 6.44 -14.28 5.12
C GLU A 11 5.28 -13.90 6.04
N THR A 12 5.14 -14.59 7.18
CA THR A 12 4.12 -14.24 8.19
C THR A 12 4.36 -12.83 8.75
N ALA A 13 5.61 -12.46 9.02
CA ALA A 13 5.96 -11.12 9.49
C ALA A 13 5.57 -10.04 8.47
N ILE A 14 5.81 -10.27 7.18
CA ILE A 14 5.41 -9.32 6.12
C ILE A 14 3.89 -9.23 6.00
N ARG A 15 3.15 -10.33 6.10
CA ARG A 15 1.68 -10.30 6.13
C ARG A 15 1.16 -9.48 7.31
N THR A 16 1.78 -9.63 8.46
CA THR A 16 1.45 -8.83 9.66
C THR A 16 1.72 -7.34 9.43
N GLU A 17 2.84 -7.00 8.80
CA GLU A 17 3.15 -5.60 8.43
C GLU A 17 2.12 -5.03 7.45
N LEU A 18 1.74 -5.79 6.43
CA LEU A 18 0.71 -5.37 5.47
C LEU A 18 -0.64 -5.14 6.14
N ASP A 19 -1.06 -6.03 7.03
CA ASP A 19 -2.32 -5.89 7.75
C ASP A 19 -2.31 -4.67 8.68
N ALA A 20 -1.23 -4.45 9.40
CA ALA A 20 -1.06 -3.30 10.29
C ALA A 20 -1.05 -1.97 9.50
N TRP A 21 -0.40 -1.96 8.36
CA TRP A 21 -0.40 -0.81 7.45
C TRP A 21 -1.81 -0.51 6.91
N ALA A 22 -2.53 -1.53 6.47
CA ALA A 22 -3.90 -1.37 5.99
C ALA A 22 -4.84 -0.86 7.09
N ASP A 23 -4.66 -1.34 8.33
CA ASP A 23 -5.40 -0.83 9.48
C ASP A 23 -5.10 0.66 9.73
N ALA A 24 -3.84 1.07 9.61
CA ALA A 24 -3.44 2.47 9.75
C ALA A 24 -4.06 3.35 8.65
N VAL A 25 -4.15 2.84 7.42
CA VAL A 25 -4.82 3.55 6.31
C VAL A 25 -6.32 3.74 6.62
N ARG A 26 -7.01 2.67 7.03
CA ARG A 26 -8.43 2.76 7.41
C ARG A 26 -8.66 3.71 8.56
N ALA A 27 -7.75 3.74 9.53
CA ALA A 27 -7.80 4.68 10.66
C ALA A 27 -7.43 6.12 10.28
N ARG A 28 -6.96 6.35 9.04
CA ARG A 28 -6.49 7.66 8.56
C ARG A 28 -5.34 8.20 9.41
N ASP A 29 -4.55 7.31 9.97
CA ASP A 29 -3.43 7.62 10.87
C ASP A 29 -2.12 7.72 10.07
N ILE A 30 -1.82 8.93 9.61
CA ILE A 30 -0.63 9.21 8.78
C ILE A 30 0.66 8.82 9.51
N ALA A 31 0.77 9.08 10.80
CA ALA A 31 1.97 8.73 11.55
C ALA A 31 2.21 7.22 11.58
N ARG A 32 1.15 6.43 11.77
CA ARG A 32 1.24 4.97 11.73
C ARG A 32 1.53 4.43 10.33
N ILE A 33 0.90 4.99 9.29
CA ILE A 33 1.22 4.63 7.90
C ILE A 33 2.73 4.80 7.65
N PHE A 34 3.27 5.96 7.99
CA PHE A 34 4.67 6.30 7.72
C PHE A 34 5.66 5.61 8.66
N SER A 35 5.20 5.02 9.76
CA SER A 35 6.03 4.14 10.60
C SER A 35 6.47 2.86 9.88
N HIS A 36 5.76 2.46 8.82
CA HIS A 36 6.11 1.30 8.00
C HIS A 36 7.11 1.61 6.89
N TYR A 37 7.38 2.89 6.61
CA TYR A 37 8.16 3.34 5.46
C TYR A 37 9.60 3.70 5.82
N ASP A 38 10.52 3.33 4.94
CA ASP A 38 11.90 3.80 5.00
C ASP A 38 11.94 5.30 4.67
N ALA A 39 12.84 6.04 5.28
CA ALA A 39 12.99 7.47 5.03
C ALA A 39 13.29 7.80 3.57
N ASP A 40 13.99 6.88 2.88
CA ASP A 40 14.40 7.02 1.48
C ASP A 40 13.46 6.28 0.50
N ILE A 41 12.23 5.97 0.92
CA ILE A 41 11.26 5.30 0.05
C ILE A 41 11.13 6.00 -1.30
N VAL A 42 11.03 5.20 -2.36
CA VAL A 42 10.59 5.67 -3.67
C VAL A 42 9.22 5.05 -3.94
N ALA A 43 8.22 5.89 -4.15
CA ALA A 43 6.87 5.44 -4.38
C ALA A 43 6.37 5.84 -5.78
N PHE A 44 5.73 4.90 -6.45
CA PHE A 44 4.99 5.10 -7.70
C PHE A 44 3.51 5.01 -7.37
N ASP A 45 2.89 6.14 -7.13
CA ASP A 45 1.46 6.16 -6.90
C ASP A 45 0.72 6.32 -8.24
N ALA A 46 -0.52 5.89 -8.27
CA ALA A 46 -1.39 6.05 -9.43
C ALA A 46 -1.88 7.50 -9.62
N ILE A 47 -1.64 8.37 -8.64
CA ILE A 47 -2.21 9.72 -8.58
C ILE A 47 -1.12 10.78 -8.66
N ALA A 48 -1.38 11.83 -9.45
CA ALA A 48 -0.70 13.11 -9.53
C ALA A 48 0.69 13.08 -10.15
N GLN A 49 1.66 12.42 -9.58
CA GLN A 49 3.06 12.50 -10.02
C GLN A 49 3.58 11.15 -10.48
N LEU A 50 4.60 11.18 -11.34
CA LEU A 50 5.25 9.98 -11.82
C LEU A 50 5.91 9.18 -10.68
N GLN A 51 6.47 9.88 -9.71
CA GLN A 51 7.11 9.28 -8.53
C GLN A 51 7.20 10.25 -7.37
N PHE A 52 7.34 9.69 -6.18
CA PHE A 52 7.65 10.42 -4.95
C PHE A 52 8.96 9.87 -4.38
N LYS A 53 9.93 10.73 -4.16
CA LYS A 53 11.23 10.36 -3.58
C LYS A 53 11.33 10.87 -2.16
N GLY A 54 11.48 9.92 -1.22
CA GLY A 54 11.57 10.20 0.19
C GLY A 54 10.23 10.22 0.91
N ALA A 55 10.26 9.85 2.19
CA ALA A 55 9.06 9.74 3.01
C ALA A 55 8.35 11.09 3.18
N ASP A 56 9.07 12.20 3.28
CA ASP A 56 8.45 13.52 3.48
C ASP A 56 7.60 13.94 2.28
N ALA A 57 8.10 13.77 1.06
CA ALA A 57 7.36 14.08 -0.16
C ALA A 57 6.13 13.17 -0.30
N TYR A 58 6.28 11.89 0.01
CA TYR A 58 5.20 10.93 -0.06
C TYR A 58 4.14 11.18 1.01
N ARG A 59 4.56 11.57 2.21
CA ARG A 59 3.65 11.96 3.29
C ARG A 59 2.75 13.12 2.90
N ALA A 60 3.33 14.18 2.33
CA ALA A 60 2.58 15.33 1.85
C ALA A 60 1.52 14.92 0.80
N HIS A 61 1.86 13.96 -0.07
CA HIS A 61 0.92 13.40 -1.04
C HIS A 61 -0.23 12.64 -0.36
N TRP A 62 0.05 11.77 0.60
CA TRP A 62 -0.97 11.05 1.37
C TRP A 62 -1.92 12.00 2.09
N GLU A 63 -1.38 13.04 2.72
CA GLU A 63 -2.18 14.06 3.40
C GLU A 63 -3.15 14.76 2.44
N ARG A 64 -2.69 15.12 1.24
CA ARG A 64 -3.54 15.71 0.20
C ARG A 64 -4.64 14.74 -0.28
N CYS A 65 -4.29 13.50 -0.51
CA CYS A 65 -5.25 12.48 -0.96
C CYS A 65 -6.33 12.23 0.11
N MET A 66 -5.94 12.14 1.37
CA MET A 66 -6.88 11.95 2.46
C MET A 66 -7.80 13.16 2.66
N ALA A 67 -7.30 14.36 2.45
CA ALA A 67 -8.12 15.59 2.52
C ALA A 67 -9.19 15.63 1.41
N MET A 68 -8.92 15.01 0.26
CA MET A 68 -9.90 14.93 -0.85
C MET A 68 -10.99 13.89 -0.63
N CYS A 69 -10.77 12.94 0.27
CA CYS A 69 -11.70 11.85 0.60
C CYS A 69 -12.05 11.88 2.08
N PRO A 70 -12.82 12.87 2.57
CA PRO A 70 -13.22 12.91 3.98
C PRO A 70 -14.23 11.81 4.27
N GLY A 71 -14.33 11.41 5.55
CA GLY A 71 -15.27 10.41 6.01
C GLY A 71 -14.67 9.00 6.11
N PRO A 72 -15.51 7.99 6.39
CA PRO A 72 -15.06 6.62 6.53
C PRO A 72 -14.39 6.10 5.26
N MET A 73 -13.24 5.46 5.41
CA MET A 73 -12.44 4.96 4.31
C MET A 73 -12.66 3.46 4.11
N ILE A 74 -12.86 3.06 2.85
CA ILE A 74 -12.81 1.67 2.44
C ILE A 74 -11.39 1.38 2.00
N PHE A 75 -10.74 0.43 2.62
CA PHE A 75 -9.38 0.01 2.24
C PHE A 75 -9.17 -1.45 2.61
N GLU A 76 -9.18 -2.32 1.62
CA GLU A 76 -9.12 -3.77 1.79
C GLU A 76 -8.06 -4.36 0.89
N LEU A 77 -7.27 -5.28 1.44
CA LEU A 77 -6.30 -6.05 0.67
C LEU A 77 -6.88 -7.42 0.32
N HIS A 78 -6.82 -7.76 -0.95
CA HIS A 78 -7.32 -9.02 -1.48
C HIS A 78 -6.22 -9.73 -2.27
N GLU A 79 -6.29 -11.06 -2.30
CA GLU A 79 -5.33 -11.91 -3.04
C GLU A 79 -3.88 -11.60 -2.70
N VAL A 80 -3.61 -11.43 -1.40
CA VAL A 80 -2.27 -11.09 -0.91
C VAL A 80 -1.31 -12.23 -1.15
N GLN A 81 -0.20 -11.95 -1.83
CA GLN A 81 0.92 -12.86 -2.03
C GLN A 81 2.20 -12.22 -1.49
N VAL A 82 3.02 -13.02 -0.83
CA VAL A 82 4.28 -12.57 -0.23
C VAL A 82 5.39 -13.54 -0.62
N ALA A 83 6.55 -12.98 -0.94
CA ALA A 83 7.80 -13.74 -1.06
C ALA A 83 8.88 -13.01 -0.28
N ALA A 84 9.70 -13.76 0.43
CA ALA A 84 10.66 -13.17 1.34
C ALA A 84 11.93 -13.99 1.46
N ASP A 85 13.06 -13.31 1.63
CA ASP A 85 14.28 -13.88 2.17
C ASP A 85 14.62 -13.21 3.53
N GLU A 86 15.85 -13.36 4.01
CA GLU A 86 16.24 -12.84 5.32
C GLU A 86 16.28 -11.31 5.40
N GLU A 87 16.50 -10.62 4.29
CA GLU A 87 16.73 -9.17 4.24
C GLU A 87 15.77 -8.42 3.33
N LEU A 88 15.25 -9.09 2.30
CA LEU A 88 14.36 -8.49 1.32
C LEU A 88 13.08 -9.29 1.20
N ALA A 89 12.00 -8.58 1.00
CA ALA A 89 10.70 -9.19 0.76
C ALA A 89 9.87 -8.31 -0.16
N PHE A 90 8.90 -8.92 -0.81
CA PHE A 90 7.85 -8.16 -1.47
C PHE A 90 6.49 -8.80 -1.19
N GLY A 91 5.48 -7.95 -1.19
CA GLY A 91 4.08 -8.38 -1.19
C GLY A 91 3.32 -7.68 -2.28
N HIS A 92 2.37 -8.35 -2.88
CA HIS A 92 1.44 -7.70 -3.80
C HIS A 92 0.00 -8.10 -3.48
N ALA A 93 -0.91 -7.23 -3.83
CA ALA A 93 -2.33 -7.41 -3.56
C ALA A 93 -3.18 -6.64 -4.56
N LEU A 94 -4.43 -7.04 -4.67
CA LEU A 94 -5.48 -6.20 -5.21
C LEU A 94 -6.05 -5.39 -4.05
N VAL A 95 -6.25 -4.09 -4.27
CA VAL A 95 -6.72 -3.18 -3.23
C VAL A 95 -8.06 -2.62 -3.63
N ARG A 96 -9.08 -2.88 -2.82
CA ARG A 96 -10.35 -2.17 -2.93
C ARG A 96 -10.26 -0.93 -2.06
N CYS A 97 -10.33 0.24 -2.67
CA CYS A 97 -10.26 1.50 -1.93
C CYS A 97 -11.35 2.47 -2.37
N GLY A 98 -11.75 3.31 -1.45
CA GLY A 98 -12.78 4.30 -1.67
C GLY A 98 -13.23 4.96 -0.38
N GLY A 99 -14.42 5.49 -0.39
CA GLY A 99 -14.99 6.17 0.74
C GLY A 99 -16.51 6.08 0.79
N THR A 100 -17.04 6.58 1.88
CA THR A 100 -18.48 6.69 2.13
C THR A 100 -18.83 8.17 2.20
N ASP A 101 -19.81 8.59 1.41
CA ASP A 101 -20.29 9.97 1.41
C ASP A 101 -21.21 10.26 2.62
N PRO A 102 -21.62 11.53 2.82
CA PRO A 102 -22.53 11.89 3.92
C PRO A 102 -23.89 11.21 3.88
N ASP A 103 -24.31 10.69 2.72
CA ASP A 103 -25.56 9.95 2.54
C ASP A 103 -25.39 8.44 2.71
N ASP A 104 -24.27 8.01 3.33
CA ASP A 104 -23.88 6.60 3.52
C ASP A 104 -23.71 5.80 2.22
N LYS A 105 -23.51 6.49 1.09
CA LYS A 105 -23.23 5.83 -0.18
C LYS A 105 -21.76 5.52 -0.31
N GLU A 106 -21.44 4.23 -0.50
CA GLU A 106 -20.08 3.77 -0.76
C GLU A 106 -19.72 3.95 -2.24
N THR A 107 -18.52 4.48 -2.47
CA THR A 107 -17.89 4.51 -3.79
C THR A 107 -16.50 3.94 -3.65
N SER A 108 -16.22 2.87 -4.40
CA SER A 108 -14.92 2.21 -4.35
C SER A 108 -14.47 1.75 -5.72
N GLY A 109 -13.16 1.56 -5.86
CA GLY A 109 -12.54 1.01 -7.05
C GLY A 109 -11.41 0.06 -6.68
N TRP A 110 -10.96 -0.72 -7.64
CA TRP A 110 -9.90 -1.68 -7.48
C TRP A 110 -8.60 -1.18 -8.09
N MET A 111 -7.52 -1.32 -7.35
CA MET A 111 -6.17 -0.98 -7.77
C MET A 111 -5.25 -2.17 -7.55
N ARG A 112 -4.06 -2.09 -8.10
CA ARG A 112 -2.98 -3.06 -7.88
C ARG A 112 -1.92 -2.41 -7.02
N MET A 113 -1.38 -3.14 -6.04
CA MET A 113 -0.25 -2.67 -5.27
C MET A 113 0.86 -3.70 -5.19
N THR A 114 2.08 -3.22 -5.13
CA THR A 114 3.26 -4.00 -4.76
C THR A 114 4.05 -3.18 -3.74
N ALA A 115 4.45 -3.81 -2.64
CA ALA A 115 5.31 -3.22 -1.63
C ALA A 115 6.58 -4.05 -1.49
N CYS A 116 7.72 -3.39 -1.54
CA CYS A 116 9.03 -4.01 -1.37
C CYS A 116 9.60 -3.59 -0.02
N TYR A 117 10.04 -4.59 0.75
CA TYR A 117 10.51 -4.41 2.12
C TYR A 117 11.99 -4.71 2.22
N ARG A 118 12.67 -3.97 3.10
CA ARG A 118 14.03 -4.30 3.54
C ARG A 118 14.05 -4.40 5.05
N ARG A 119 14.75 -5.42 5.54
CA ARG A 119 14.99 -5.58 6.97
C ARG A 119 16.29 -4.86 7.35
N ARG A 120 16.17 -3.90 8.27
CA ARG A 120 17.29 -3.16 8.87
C ARG A 120 17.08 -3.10 10.38
N ASP A 121 18.13 -3.41 11.13
CA ASP A 121 18.07 -3.37 12.60
C ASP A 121 16.90 -4.19 13.18
N GLY A 122 16.62 -5.34 12.58
CA GLY A 122 15.55 -6.23 12.99
C GLY A 122 14.14 -5.77 12.60
N ARG A 123 14.00 -4.69 11.85
CA ARG A 123 12.71 -4.11 11.45
C ARG A 123 12.53 -4.13 9.94
N TRP A 124 11.33 -4.54 9.52
CA TRP A 124 10.91 -4.48 8.12
C TRP A 124 10.36 -3.10 7.80
N ARG A 125 10.86 -2.47 6.72
CA ARG A 125 10.36 -1.19 6.23
C ARG A 125 10.18 -1.23 4.73
N VAL A 126 9.16 -0.54 4.25
CA VAL A 126 8.87 -0.41 2.82
C VAL A 126 9.89 0.54 2.20
N ILE A 127 10.66 0.05 1.25
CA ILE A 127 11.63 0.83 0.48
C ILE A 127 11.07 1.28 -0.87
N HIS A 128 10.05 0.59 -1.36
CA HIS A 128 9.37 0.91 -2.60
C HIS A 128 7.92 0.44 -2.54
N GLU A 129 7.02 1.24 -3.06
CA GLU A 129 5.60 0.94 -3.13
C GLU A 129 5.08 1.40 -4.49
N HIS A 130 4.23 0.61 -5.10
CA HIS A 130 3.66 0.91 -6.42
C HIS A 130 2.17 0.62 -6.42
N PHE A 131 1.39 1.65 -6.68
CA PHE A 131 -0.04 1.53 -6.95
C PHE A 131 -0.31 1.82 -8.41
N SER A 132 -1.19 1.05 -9.01
CA SER A 132 -1.61 1.27 -10.39
C SER A 132 -3.05 0.83 -10.60
N ALA A 133 -3.67 1.41 -11.62
CA ALA A 133 -4.92 0.93 -12.19
C ALA A 133 -4.73 0.84 -13.71
N PRO A 134 -5.36 -0.13 -14.39
CA PRO A 134 -5.26 -0.19 -15.83
C PRO A 134 -6.00 0.98 -16.47
N PHE A 135 -5.53 1.41 -17.63
CA PHE A 135 -6.21 2.43 -18.43
C PHE A 135 -6.47 1.91 -19.84
N ASP A 136 -7.49 2.46 -20.49
CA ASP A 136 -7.79 2.16 -21.90
C ASP A 136 -6.94 3.09 -22.77
N PRO A 137 -6.04 2.54 -23.61
CA PRO A 137 -5.19 3.36 -24.47
C PRO A 137 -5.94 4.03 -25.62
N GLN A 138 -7.21 3.68 -25.85
CA GLN A 138 -8.02 4.31 -26.90
C GLN A 138 -8.57 5.67 -26.47
N ASP A 139 -8.88 5.86 -25.20
CA ASP A 139 -9.47 7.07 -24.68
C ASP A 139 -8.77 7.64 -23.44
N ASP A 140 -7.67 7.03 -23.02
CA ASP A 140 -6.85 7.39 -21.85
C ASP A 140 -7.62 7.38 -20.51
N LYS A 141 -8.72 6.64 -20.43
CA LYS A 141 -9.50 6.53 -19.20
C LYS A 141 -9.03 5.38 -18.32
N VAL A 142 -9.06 5.62 -17.02
CA VAL A 142 -8.82 4.57 -16.03
C VAL A 142 -9.96 3.55 -16.07
N LEU A 143 -9.59 2.27 -16.07
CA LEU A 143 -10.54 1.17 -16.02
C LEU A 143 -10.69 0.69 -14.57
N TRP A 144 -11.85 0.92 -13.99
CA TRP A 144 -12.20 0.47 -12.64
C TRP A 144 -12.80 -0.94 -12.71
N LEU A 145 -11.93 -1.91 -13.01
CA LEU A 145 -12.33 -3.31 -13.19
C LEU A 145 -12.45 -4.00 -11.82
N GLU A 146 -13.32 -5.00 -11.75
CA GLU A 146 -13.41 -5.91 -10.61
C GLU A 146 -12.58 -7.16 -10.86
N PRO A 147 -12.05 -7.82 -9.79
CA PRO A 147 -11.29 -9.08 -9.91
C PRO A 147 -12.11 -10.22 -10.48
#